data_931b027af1c73cabe256d0bc444d2fb5
#
_entry.id   931b027af1c73cabe256d0bc444d2fb5
#
_cell.length_a   1.000
_cell.length_b   1.000
_cell.length_c   1.000
_cell.angle_alpha   90.00
_cell.angle_beta   90.00
_cell.angle_gamma   90.00
#
_symmetry.space_group_name_H-M   'P 1'
#
loop_
_entity.id
_entity.type
_entity.pdbx_description
1 polymer ?
#
loop_
_entity_poly.entity_id
_entity_poly.type
_entity_poly.pdbx_seq_one_letter_code
_entity_poly.pdbx_strand_id
1 'polypeptide(L)'
;LEFRRVLFRSLRRLALPEGEKANSLTREQRRVLVQELKHFAVPLTGPRPVAEAIVTAGGVKVGEVVPNTMASKLTDGLYFAGEVLDVDAYTGGFNLQIAWASGHLAGLFAAEK
;
A
#
# COMPACT_ATOMS: atom_id res chain seq x y z
N LEU A 1 7.95 -1.59 -13.80
CA LEU A 1 7.29 -0.43 -14.47
C LEU A 1 7.53 0.89 -13.75
N GLU A 2 7.63 0.91 -12.42
CA GLU A 2 7.83 2.15 -11.64
C GLU A 2 9.25 2.72 -11.75
N PHE A 3 10.27 1.88 -11.72
CA PHE A 3 11.67 2.33 -11.85
C PHE A 3 11.93 3.11 -13.13
N ARG A 4 11.38 2.68 -14.27
CA ARG A 4 11.50 3.42 -15.52
C ARG A 4 10.91 4.83 -15.43
N ARG A 5 9.74 4.98 -14.80
CA ARG A 5 9.10 6.30 -14.64
C ARG A 5 9.92 7.25 -13.76
N VAL A 6 10.49 6.72 -12.68
CA VAL A 6 11.40 7.50 -11.80
C VAL A 6 12.64 7.92 -12.59
N LEU A 7 13.28 7.00 -13.29
CA LEU A 7 14.47 7.28 -14.08
C LEU A 7 14.23 8.39 -15.11
N PHE A 8 13.16 8.30 -15.93
CA PHE A 8 12.83 9.34 -16.92
C PHE A 8 12.55 10.70 -16.28
N ARG A 9 11.86 10.73 -15.13
CA ARG A 9 11.63 11.98 -14.39
C ARG A 9 12.93 12.58 -13.88
N SER A 10 13.85 11.76 -13.36
CA SER A 10 15.16 12.21 -12.90
C SER A 10 16.01 12.77 -14.03
N LEU A 11 16.02 12.11 -15.19
CA LEU A 11 16.74 12.60 -16.38
C LEU A 11 16.23 13.99 -16.81
N ARG A 12 14.91 14.19 -16.83
CA ARG A 12 14.30 15.49 -17.18
C ARG A 12 14.61 16.56 -16.14
N ARG A 13 14.55 16.24 -14.83
CA ARG A 13 14.91 17.19 -13.76
C ARG A 13 16.34 17.67 -13.84
N LEU A 14 17.23 16.80 -14.23
CA LEU A 14 18.65 17.09 -14.35
C LEU A 14 19.03 17.67 -15.75
N ALA A 15 18.04 17.92 -16.60
CA ALA A 15 18.24 18.36 -17.98
C ALA A 15 19.28 17.51 -18.74
N LEU A 16 19.34 16.21 -18.41
CA LEU A 16 20.20 15.28 -19.14
C LEU A 16 19.57 14.93 -20.49
N PRO A 17 20.35 14.86 -21.57
CA PRO A 17 19.83 14.62 -22.90
C PRO A 17 19.10 13.28 -22.97
N GLU A 18 17.86 13.31 -23.48
CA GLU A 18 17.11 12.09 -23.77
C GLU A 18 17.72 11.43 -25.03
N GLY A 19 18.15 10.19 -24.90
CA GLY A 19 18.70 9.43 -26.02
C GLY A 19 20.22 9.35 -26.11
N GLU A 20 20.95 10.01 -25.21
CA GLU A 20 22.39 9.79 -25.10
C GLU A 20 22.73 8.38 -24.60
N LYS A 21 23.83 7.84 -25.09
CA LYS A 21 24.32 6.56 -24.59
C LYS A 21 24.81 6.71 -23.14
N ALA A 22 24.52 5.76 -22.27
CA ALA A 22 24.92 5.82 -20.88
C ALA A 22 26.44 5.96 -20.65
N ASN A 23 27.25 5.55 -21.61
CA ASN A 23 28.72 5.69 -21.58
C ASN A 23 29.21 7.12 -21.91
N SER A 24 28.37 7.97 -22.53
CA SER A 24 28.72 9.37 -22.83
C SER A 24 28.51 10.30 -21.60
N LEU A 25 27.79 9.85 -20.58
CA LEU A 25 27.60 10.63 -19.36
C LEU A 25 28.92 10.88 -18.64
N THR A 26 29.19 12.13 -18.32
CA THR A 26 30.37 12.52 -17.54
C THR A 26 30.31 11.93 -16.11
N ARG A 27 31.45 11.88 -15.43
CA ARG A 27 31.52 11.42 -14.04
C ARG A 27 30.60 12.24 -13.12
N GLU A 28 30.53 13.54 -13.33
CA GLU A 28 29.69 14.43 -12.54
C GLU A 28 28.20 14.17 -12.81
N GLN A 29 27.80 14.06 -14.07
CA GLN A 29 26.41 13.74 -14.44
C GLN A 29 25.95 12.41 -13.84
N ARG A 30 26.80 11.39 -13.87
CA ARG A 30 26.49 10.10 -13.21
C ARG A 30 26.32 10.24 -11.69
N ARG A 31 27.21 11.04 -11.05
CA ARG A 31 27.10 11.28 -9.60
C ARG A 31 25.80 11.98 -9.24
N VAL A 32 25.44 13.03 -9.95
CA VAL A 32 24.22 13.79 -9.73
C VAL A 32 22.98 12.91 -9.98
N LEU A 33 22.99 12.11 -11.05
CA LEU A 33 21.91 11.17 -11.34
C LEU A 33 21.73 10.13 -10.22
N VAL A 34 22.82 9.57 -9.70
CA VAL A 34 22.77 8.61 -8.57
C VAL A 34 22.22 9.28 -7.32
N GLN A 35 22.61 10.52 -7.04
CA GLN A 35 22.07 11.27 -5.89
C GLN A 35 20.57 11.54 -6.05
N GLU A 36 20.12 11.97 -7.21
CA GLU A 36 18.70 12.20 -7.49
C GLU A 36 17.88 10.90 -7.33
N LEU A 37 18.38 9.77 -7.83
CA LEU A 37 17.69 8.48 -7.69
C LEU A 37 17.62 7.99 -6.24
N LYS A 38 18.67 8.25 -5.44
CA LYS A 38 18.71 7.87 -4.02
C LYS A 38 17.85 8.77 -3.12
N HIS A 39 17.73 10.04 -3.49
CA HIS A 39 17.03 11.06 -2.72
C HIS A 39 15.92 11.72 -3.54
N PHE A 40 15.17 10.90 -4.30
CA PHE A 40 14.10 11.39 -5.17
C PHE A 40 13.01 12.08 -4.33
N ALA A 41 13.05 13.42 -4.28
CA ALA A 41 12.09 14.22 -3.54
C ALA A 41 10.80 14.41 -4.33
N VAL A 42 9.68 14.06 -3.74
CA VAL A 42 8.34 14.33 -4.27
C VAL A 42 7.65 15.33 -3.34
N PRO A 43 7.38 16.56 -3.78
CA PRO A 43 6.62 17.49 -2.97
C PRO A 43 5.17 17.00 -2.84
N LEU A 44 4.70 16.84 -1.61
CA LEU A 44 3.31 16.52 -1.31
C LEU A 44 2.61 17.82 -0.92
N THR A 45 1.57 18.18 -1.66
CA THR A 45 0.79 19.41 -1.44
C THR A 45 -0.42 19.18 -0.54
N GLY A 46 -0.80 17.93 -0.30
CA GLY A 46 -1.91 17.54 0.56
C GLY A 46 -2.47 16.16 0.22
N PRO A 47 -3.40 15.66 1.03
CA PRO A 47 -4.12 14.44 0.73
C PRO A 47 -5.08 14.65 -0.45
N ARG A 48 -5.41 13.57 -1.14
CA ARG A 48 -6.47 13.57 -2.16
C ARG A 48 -7.85 13.64 -1.48
N PRO A 49 -8.90 14.02 -2.22
CA PRO A 49 -10.27 14.01 -1.68
C PRO A 49 -10.66 12.64 -1.10
N VAL A 50 -11.43 12.64 -0.01
CA VAL A 50 -11.90 11.41 0.64
C VAL A 50 -12.65 10.48 -0.32
N ALA A 51 -13.37 11.06 -1.31
CA ALA A 51 -14.05 10.28 -2.34
C ALA A 51 -13.12 9.40 -3.20
N GLU A 52 -11.81 9.67 -3.19
CA GLU A 52 -10.80 8.89 -3.90
C GLU A 52 -10.05 7.89 -2.97
N ALA A 53 -10.47 7.80 -1.71
CA ALA A 53 -9.89 6.84 -0.77
C ALA A 53 -10.19 5.41 -1.22
N ILE A 54 -9.17 4.56 -1.24
CA ILE A 54 -9.28 3.14 -1.63
C ILE A 54 -9.72 2.29 -0.44
N VAL A 55 -9.27 2.65 0.76
CA VAL A 55 -9.63 2.03 2.04
C VAL A 55 -9.81 3.12 3.08
N THR A 56 -10.62 2.85 4.10
CA THR A 56 -10.78 3.68 5.29
C THR A 56 -9.90 3.14 6.40
N ALA A 57 -9.32 4.04 7.21
CA ALA A 57 -8.63 3.66 8.43
C ALA A 57 -9.61 3.64 9.61
N GLY A 58 -9.43 2.70 10.54
CA GLY A 58 -10.30 2.51 11.68
C GLY A 58 -11.26 1.33 11.51
N GLY A 59 -11.95 0.98 12.58
CA GLY A 59 -12.88 -0.16 12.62
C GLY A 59 -12.83 -0.90 13.97
N VAL A 60 -13.26 -2.15 13.94
CA VAL A 60 -13.17 -3.03 15.11
C VAL A 60 -11.71 -3.41 15.35
N LYS A 61 -11.23 -3.14 16.56
CA LYS A 61 -9.83 -3.42 16.94
C LYS A 61 -9.54 -4.92 16.80
N VAL A 62 -8.53 -5.25 16.03
CA VAL A 62 -8.11 -6.66 15.81
C VAL A 62 -7.76 -7.38 17.13
N GLY A 63 -7.30 -6.65 18.14
CA GLY A 63 -7.05 -7.19 19.48
C GLY A 63 -8.30 -7.70 20.20
N GLU A 64 -9.49 -7.27 19.81
CA GLU A 64 -10.80 -7.66 20.36
C GLU A 64 -11.43 -8.84 19.59
N VAL A 65 -10.74 -9.35 18.57
CA VAL A 65 -11.19 -10.48 17.75
C VAL A 65 -10.26 -11.67 17.93
N VAL A 66 -10.83 -12.87 17.94
CA VAL A 66 -10.06 -14.13 17.97
C VAL A 66 -9.58 -14.45 16.56
N PRO A 67 -8.26 -14.45 16.27
CA PRO A 67 -7.76 -14.50 14.91
C PRO A 67 -8.06 -15.81 14.16
N ASN A 68 -8.25 -16.90 14.88
CA ASN A 68 -8.49 -18.23 14.30
C ASN A 68 -9.97 -18.52 14.00
N THR A 69 -10.90 -17.71 14.52
CA THR A 69 -12.34 -17.92 14.39
C THR A 69 -13.08 -16.68 13.95
N MET A 70 -12.43 -15.53 13.98
CA MET A 70 -13.04 -14.21 13.78
C MET A 70 -14.14 -13.84 14.76
N ALA A 71 -14.26 -14.58 15.86
CA ALA A 71 -15.24 -14.32 16.92
C ALA A 71 -14.83 -13.09 17.76
N SER A 72 -15.83 -12.34 18.23
CA SER A 72 -15.62 -11.30 19.22
C SER A 72 -15.13 -11.90 20.55
N LYS A 73 -14.13 -11.24 21.17
CA LYS A 73 -13.72 -11.55 22.55
C LYS A 73 -14.64 -10.93 23.61
N LEU A 74 -15.49 -9.98 23.20
CA LEU A 74 -16.32 -9.19 24.10
C LEU A 74 -17.79 -9.65 24.12
N THR A 75 -18.23 -10.29 23.02
CA THR A 75 -19.64 -10.66 22.85
C THR A 75 -19.72 -12.04 22.20
N ASP A 76 -20.38 -12.98 22.90
CA ASP A 76 -20.59 -14.32 22.37
C ASP A 76 -21.52 -14.33 21.15
N GLY A 77 -21.20 -15.18 20.18
CA GLY A 77 -21.99 -15.35 18.98
C GLY A 77 -21.81 -14.23 17.93
N LEU A 78 -20.97 -13.24 18.20
CA LEU A 78 -20.66 -12.16 17.26
C LEU A 78 -19.35 -12.45 16.53
N TYR A 79 -19.35 -12.31 15.22
CA TYR A 79 -18.20 -12.54 14.34
C TYR A 79 -17.97 -11.31 13.47
N PHE A 80 -16.72 -11.05 13.11
CA PHE A 80 -16.33 -9.93 12.25
C PHE A 80 -15.54 -10.41 11.04
N ALA A 81 -15.75 -9.77 9.90
CA ALA A 81 -15.02 -10.08 8.67
C ALA A 81 -14.87 -8.86 7.76
N GLY A 82 -13.80 -8.83 6.98
CA GLY A 82 -13.59 -7.80 5.99
C GLY A 82 -13.20 -6.45 6.57
N GLU A 83 -13.56 -5.39 5.86
CA GLU A 83 -13.14 -4.01 6.13
C GLU A 83 -13.78 -3.37 7.37
N VAL A 84 -14.69 -4.06 8.04
CA VAL A 84 -15.18 -3.64 9.37
C VAL A 84 -14.08 -3.77 10.44
N LEU A 85 -13.08 -4.61 10.19
CA LEU A 85 -11.89 -4.74 11.03
C LEU A 85 -10.96 -3.55 10.82
N ASP A 86 -10.31 -3.09 11.89
CA ASP A 86 -9.26 -2.08 11.80
C ASP A 86 -7.98 -2.69 11.20
N VAL A 87 -8.05 -2.94 9.88
CA VAL A 87 -6.98 -3.49 9.06
C VAL A 87 -6.94 -2.74 7.73
N ASP A 88 -5.83 -2.11 7.46
CA ASP A 88 -5.55 -1.48 6.18
C ASP A 88 -4.22 -1.97 5.61
N ALA A 89 -4.28 -2.61 4.46
CA ALA A 89 -3.11 -3.11 3.75
C ALA A 89 -2.83 -2.27 2.49
N TYR A 90 -1.61 -2.41 1.98
CA TYR A 90 -1.24 -1.76 0.72
C TYR A 90 -2.16 -2.19 -0.43
N THR A 91 -2.38 -1.27 -1.38
CA THR A 91 -3.09 -1.58 -2.62
C THR A 91 -2.40 -2.69 -3.41
N GLY A 92 -3.18 -3.56 -4.04
CA GLY A 92 -2.66 -4.72 -4.78
C GLY A 92 -3.38 -6.03 -4.45
N GLY A 93 -4.62 -5.95 -3.92
CA GLY A 93 -5.45 -7.11 -3.63
C GLY A 93 -5.35 -7.63 -2.19
N PHE A 94 -4.45 -7.09 -1.37
CA PHE A 94 -4.27 -7.54 0.02
C PHE A 94 -5.52 -7.33 0.88
N ASN A 95 -6.21 -6.19 0.75
CA ASN A 95 -7.44 -5.92 1.50
C ASN A 95 -8.56 -6.90 1.12
N LEU A 96 -8.70 -7.24 -0.18
CA LEU A 96 -9.62 -8.26 -0.64
C LEU A 96 -9.26 -9.65 -0.10
N GLN A 97 -7.99 -10.00 -0.07
CA GLN A 97 -7.53 -11.27 0.50
C GLN A 97 -7.85 -11.38 1.98
N ILE A 98 -7.64 -10.29 2.75
CA ILE A 98 -8.01 -10.22 4.17
C ILE A 98 -9.54 -10.39 4.33
N ALA A 99 -10.32 -9.71 3.49
CA ALA A 99 -11.79 -9.79 3.54
C ALA A 99 -12.28 -11.21 3.25
N TRP A 100 -11.74 -11.88 2.24
CA TRP A 100 -12.12 -13.26 1.90
C TRP A 100 -11.68 -14.26 2.96
N ALA A 101 -10.45 -14.17 3.46
CA ALA A 101 -9.93 -15.06 4.48
C ALA A 101 -10.70 -14.94 5.79
N SER A 102 -10.93 -13.70 6.26
CA SER A 102 -11.70 -13.45 7.47
C SER A 102 -13.18 -13.83 7.32
N GLY A 103 -13.78 -13.57 6.14
CA GLY A 103 -15.16 -13.99 5.83
C GLY A 103 -15.34 -15.49 5.83
N HIS A 104 -14.38 -16.23 5.25
CA HIS A 104 -14.39 -17.69 5.24
C HIS A 104 -14.32 -18.25 6.68
N LEU A 105 -13.38 -17.77 7.48
CA LEU A 105 -13.23 -18.20 8.89
C LEU A 105 -14.48 -17.87 9.71
N ALA A 106 -14.97 -16.63 9.64
CA ALA A 106 -16.17 -16.22 10.35
C ALA A 106 -17.38 -17.11 9.98
N GLY A 107 -17.55 -17.41 8.68
CA GLY A 107 -18.63 -18.25 8.20
C GLY A 107 -18.56 -19.68 8.71
N LEU A 108 -17.36 -20.30 8.70
CA LEU A 108 -17.17 -21.65 9.22
C LEU A 108 -17.55 -21.74 10.71
N PHE A 109 -17.00 -20.90 11.54
CA PHE A 109 -17.20 -20.95 13.00
C PHE A 109 -18.57 -20.43 13.46
N ALA A 110 -19.21 -19.55 12.70
CA ALA A 110 -20.58 -19.14 12.97
C ALA A 110 -21.59 -20.26 12.65
N ALA A 111 -21.29 -21.14 11.70
CA ALA A 111 -22.17 -22.26 11.31
C ALA A 111 -22.06 -23.47 12.26
N GLU A 112 -20.99 -23.56 13.07
CA GLU A 112 -20.78 -24.68 14.02
C GLU A 112 -21.54 -24.50 15.35
N LYS A 113 -22.21 -23.36 15.56
CA LYS A 113 -23.05 -23.06 16.74
C LYS A 113 -24.52 -23.16 16.41
#